data_ed9ea160941961c397d921b9664208da
#
_entry.id   ed9ea160941961c397d921b9664208da
#
_cell.length_a   1.000
_cell.length_b   1.000
_cell.length_c   1.000
_cell.angle_alpha   90.00
_cell.angle_beta   90.00
_cell.angle_gamma   90.00
#
_symmetry.space_group_name_H-M   'P 1'
#
loop_
_entity.id
_entity.type
_entity.pdbx_description
1 polymer ?
#
loop_
_entity_poly.entity_id
_entity_poly.type
_entity_poly.pdbx_seq_one_letter_code
_entity_poly.pdbx_strand_id
1 'polypeptide(L)'
;MSAHDTSGTPDRNPGETDLQASITHAIAHAIEHDQLVLHYQPILDLRTDSVHAYEALVRWNRPDVALVPPAEFIPVAETSDLICRVGAWVIDRAARQLADWNNDTGNRRLIVAVNISGRHINTPRIRDDVAAALQAHDIDPGQLVLEITETVHIDEHAMDHLNELRGLGVGLSLDDVGTGHNTIDQVSRLPLDSIKIDLTYIDPTTPALRETLQQLVDVAHSLGLAVCGECVERDDQLALLRSLGVEAAQGYLLGRPTTAQELDGRLSPQEPPPHVR
;
A
#
# COMPACT_ATOMS: atom_id res chain seq x y z
N MET A 1 8.40 55.91 11.27
CA MET A 1 9.36 54.88 10.81
C MET A 1 8.58 53.64 10.52
N SER A 2 8.38 53.42 9.20
CA SER A 2 7.51 52.36 8.68
C SER A 2 8.27 51.02 8.66
N ALA A 3 7.69 50.00 9.25
CA ALA A 3 8.14 48.61 9.09
C ALA A 3 7.52 48.04 7.79
N HIS A 4 8.37 47.61 6.87
CA HIS A 4 7.98 46.90 5.65
C HIS A 4 7.65 45.46 6.02
N ASP A 5 6.39 45.09 5.80
CA ASP A 5 5.91 43.73 5.74
C ASP A 5 6.24 43.16 4.33
N THR A 6 7.11 42.15 4.30
CA THR A 6 7.44 41.41 3.09
C THR A 6 7.04 39.94 3.26
N SER A 7 5.73 39.67 3.23
CA SER A 7 5.20 38.33 3.01
C SER A 7 5.13 38.04 1.49
N GLY A 8 6.28 37.71 0.90
CA GLY A 8 6.37 37.25 -0.47
C GLY A 8 6.01 35.76 -0.52
N THR A 9 4.82 35.42 -1.00
CA THR A 9 4.51 34.10 -1.53
C THR A 9 5.47 33.79 -2.68
N PRO A 10 6.09 32.61 -2.77
CA PRO A 10 6.95 32.28 -3.90
C PRO A 10 6.10 32.22 -5.18
N ASP A 11 6.46 33.06 -6.15
CA ASP A 11 5.89 33.08 -7.51
C ASP A 11 6.13 31.70 -8.14
N ARG A 12 5.07 30.90 -8.26
CA ARG A 12 5.11 29.65 -9.03
C ARG A 12 5.29 30.00 -10.50
N ASN A 13 6.28 29.39 -11.13
CA ASN A 13 6.58 29.56 -12.54
C ASN A 13 5.35 29.20 -13.41
N PRO A 14 4.84 30.09 -14.28
CA PRO A 14 3.64 29.83 -15.09
C PRO A 14 3.71 28.52 -15.91
N GLY A 15 4.89 28.13 -16.40
CA GLY A 15 5.10 26.91 -17.14
C GLY A 15 4.92 25.62 -16.31
N GLU A 16 5.20 25.65 -15.00
CA GLU A 16 4.98 24.49 -14.11
C GLU A 16 3.48 24.31 -13.82
N THR A 17 2.75 25.40 -13.71
CA THR A 17 1.30 25.37 -13.49
C THR A 17 0.55 24.77 -14.71
N ASP A 18 0.95 25.15 -15.94
CA ASP A 18 0.37 24.63 -17.16
C ASP A 18 0.68 23.14 -17.36
N LEU A 19 1.90 22.70 -17.03
CA LEU A 19 2.28 21.30 -17.10
C LEU A 19 1.51 20.44 -16.08
N GLN A 20 1.37 20.93 -14.84
CA GLN A 20 0.60 20.27 -13.79
C GLN A 20 -0.87 20.13 -14.16
N ALA A 21 -1.48 21.18 -14.72
CA ALA A 21 -2.86 21.15 -15.22
C ALA A 21 -3.04 20.14 -16.37
N SER A 22 -2.06 20.07 -17.27
CA SER A 22 -2.06 19.11 -18.38
C SER A 22 -1.98 17.66 -17.88
N ILE A 23 -1.11 17.37 -16.91
CA ILE A 23 -0.98 16.02 -16.33
C ILE A 23 -2.24 15.65 -15.54
N THR A 24 -2.81 16.58 -14.76
CA THR A 24 -4.06 16.38 -14.04
C THR A 24 -5.20 15.97 -14.98
N HIS A 25 -5.35 16.69 -16.10
CA HIS A 25 -6.35 16.35 -17.12
C HIS A 25 -6.08 14.98 -17.76
N ALA A 26 -4.81 14.67 -18.05
CA ALA A 26 -4.42 13.39 -18.63
C ALA A 26 -4.68 12.21 -17.68
N ILE A 27 -4.47 12.35 -16.36
CA ILE A 27 -4.80 11.32 -15.37
C ILE A 27 -6.32 11.12 -15.27
N ALA A 28 -7.11 12.21 -15.26
CA ALA A 28 -8.57 12.12 -15.26
C ALA A 28 -9.08 11.35 -16.50
N HIS A 29 -8.53 11.65 -17.66
CA HIS A 29 -8.79 10.93 -18.90
C HIS A 29 -8.37 9.45 -18.82
N ALA A 30 -7.21 9.16 -18.20
CA ALA A 30 -6.71 7.80 -18.04
C ALA A 30 -7.65 6.91 -17.22
N ILE A 31 -8.28 7.45 -16.18
CA ILE A 31 -9.29 6.74 -15.38
C ILE A 31 -10.50 6.37 -16.25
N GLU A 32 -10.96 7.30 -17.10
CA GLU A 32 -12.17 7.16 -17.92
C GLU A 32 -11.98 6.25 -19.15
N HIS A 33 -10.72 6.02 -19.57
CA HIS A 33 -10.40 5.31 -20.82
C HIS A 33 -9.56 4.05 -20.59
N ASP A 34 -9.65 3.45 -19.40
CA ASP A 34 -8.97 2.18 -19.03
C ASP A 34 -7.44 2.22 -19.29
N GLN A 35 -6.81 3.39 -19.12
CA GLN A 35 -5.35 3.52 -19.26
C GLN A 35 -4.60 3.23 -17.95
N LEU A 36 -5.29 3.20 -16.81
CA LEU A 36 -4.70 2.70 -15.57
C LEU A 36 -4.76 1.18 -15.56
N VAL A 37 -3.70 0.56 -15.05
CA VAL A 37 -3.61 -0.89 -14.85
C VAL A 37 -3.01 -1.19 -13.49
N LEU A 38 -3.27 -2.39 -12.94
CA LEU A 38 -2.65 -2.85 -11.71
C LEU A 38 -1.58 -3.90 -12.03
N HIS A 39 -0.42 -3.74 -11.45
CA HIS A 39 0.57 -4.80 -11.30
C HIS A 39 0.54 -5.28 -9.85
N TYR A 40 0.86 -6.54 -9.64
CA TYR A 40 0.78 -7.20 -8.35
C TYR A 40 2.15 -7.71 -7.94
N GLN A 41 2.58 -7.36 -6.73
CA GLN A 41 3.85 -7.83 -6.18
C GLN A 41 3.57 -8.82 -5.06
N PRO A 42 4.21 -10.02 -5.07
CA PRO A 42 3.95 -11.03 -4.05
C PRO A 42 4.49 -10.62 -2.69
N ILE A 43 3.71 -10.92 -1.66
CA ILE A 43 4.07 -10.85 -0.25
C ILE A 43 4.10 -12.28 0.29
N LEU A 44 5.27 -12.69 0.76
CA LEU A 44 5.55 -14.04 1.23
C LEU A 44 5.30 -14.14 2.74
N ASP A 45 4.55 -15.14 3.19
CA ASP A 45 4.52 -15.54 4.61
C ASP A 45 5.81 -16.31 4.93
N LEU A 46 6.63 -15.78 5.82
CA LEU A 46 7.95 -16.33 6.16
C LEU A 46 7.90 -17.59 7.00
N ARG A 47 6.73 -17.95 7.55
CA ARG A 47 6.53 -19.19 8.33
C ARG A 47 6.20 -20.37 7.44
N THR A 48 5.50 -20.10 6.31
CA THR A 48 5.02 -21.14 5.39
C THR A 48 5.79 -21.18 4.08
N ASP A 49 6.62 -20.18 3.80
CA ASP A 49 7.32 -19.97 2.53
C ASP A 49 6.35 -19.92 1.32
N SER A 50 5.15 -19.41 1.52
CA SER A 50 4.13 -19.30 0.49
C SER A 50 3.64 -17.87 0.33
N VAL A 51 3.24 -17.50 -0.88
CA VAL A 51 2.59 -16.22 -1.13
C VAL A 51 1.21 -16.24 -0.48
N HIS A 52 0.95 -15.29 0.42
CA HIS A 52 -0.33 -15.14 1.09
C HIS A 52 -1.06 -13.85 0.71
N ALA A 53 -0.33 -12.88 0.15
CA ALA A 53 -0.88 -11.62 -0.28
C ALA A 53 -0.18 -11.09 -1.54
N TYR A 54 -0.84 -10.16 -2.20
CA TYR A 54 -0.25 -9.35 -3.27
C TYR A 54 -0.51 -7.87 -3.00
N GLU A 55 0.50 -7.03 -3.18
CA GLU A 55 0.31 -5.59 -3.23
C GLU A 55 -0.08 -5.17 -4.65
N ALA A 56 -1.20 -4.45 -4.77
CA ALA A 56 -1.70 -3.91 -6.03
C ALA A 56 -1.09 -2.53 -6.29
N LEU A 57 -0.23 -2.46 -7.26
CA LEU A 57 0.56 -1.29 -7.61
C LEU A 57 0.03 -0.67 -8.91
N VAL A 58 -0.56 0.52 -8.83
CA VAL A 58 -1.06 1.23 -9.99
C VAL A 58 0.05 1.58 -10.96
N ARG A 59 -0.24 1.44 -12.27
CA ARG A 59 0.61 1.86 -13.38
C ARG A 59 -0.26 2.61 -14.39
N TRP A 60 0.32 3.52 -15.11
CA TRP A 60 -0.37 4.21 -16.18
C TRP A 60 0.15 3.72 -17.53
N ASN A 61 -0.67 2.93 -18.22
CA ASN A 61 -0.41 2.49 -19.58
C ASN A 61 -0.77 3.62 -20.55
N ARG A 62 0.15 4.56 -20.70
CA ARG A 62 -0.06 5.75 -21.51
C ARG A 62 0.16 5.44 -22.98
N PRO A 63 -0.84 5.70 -23.86
CA PRO A 63 -0.66 5.56 -25.31
C PRO A 63 0.57 6.35 -25.77
N ASP A 64 1.35 5.76 -26.69
CA ASP A 64 2.51 6.38 -27.34
C ASP A 64 3.73 6.68 -26.43
N VAL A 65 3.71 6.31 -25.16
CA VAL A 65 4.85 6.53 -24.26
C VAL A 65 5.41 5.19 -23.78
N ALA A 66 4.96 4.71 -22.70
CA ALA A 66 5.33 3.45 -22.07
C ALA A 66 4.48 3.27 -20.81
N LEU A 67 4.73 2.21 -20.06
CA LEU A 67 4.16 2.03 -18.75
C LEU A 67 4.78 3.04 -17.77
N VAL A 68 3.99 4.05 -17.33
CA VAL A 68 4.44 5.11 -16.43
C VAL A 68 4.29 4.64 -14.98
N PRO A 69 5.36 4.71 -14.17
CA PRO A 69 5.32 4.32 -12.76
C PRO A 69 4.58 5.36 -11.91
N PRO A 70 4.04 4.97 -10.73
CA PRO A 70 3.27 5.86 -9.86
C PRO A 70 4.06 7.11 -9.42
N ALA A 71 5.36 7.00 -9.20
CA ALA A 71 6.20 8.12 -8.78
C ALA A 71 6.16 9.33 -9.74
N GLU A 72 5.78 9.13 -11.02
CA GLU A 72 5.69 10.21 -11.99
C GLU A 72 4.33 10.92 -12.02
N PHE A 73 3.23 10.27 -11.59
CA PHE A 73 1.89 10.87 -11.72
C PHE A 73 1.13 10.98 -10.39
N ILE A 74 1.39 10.12 -9.41
CA ILE A 74 0.71 10.17 -8.09
C ILE A 74 0.95 11.50 -7.37
N PRO A 75 2.19 12.05 -7.31
CA PRO A 75 2.40 13.35 -6.67
C PRO A 75 1.57 14.49 -7.28
N VAL A 76 1.31 14.43 -8.61
CA VAL A 76 0.45 15.41 -9.28
C VAL A 76 -1.03 15.17 -8.92
N ALA A 77 -1.47 13.91 -8.87
CA ALA A 77 -2.84 13.60 -8.47
C ALA A 77 -3.13 14.02 -7.02
N GLU A 78 -2.16 13.92 -6.12
CA GLU A 78 -2.26 14.32 -4.71
C GLU A 78 -2.47 15.82 -4.49
N THR A 79 -2.15 16.67 -5.49
CA THR A 79 -2.42 18.11 -5.39
C THR A 79 -3.92 18.45 -5.46
N SER A 80 -4.78 17.49 -5.78
CA SER A 80 -6.23 17.64 -5.96
C SER A 80 -7.00 16.40 -5.54
N ASP A 81 -8.34 16.46 -5.59
CA ASP A 81 -9.22 15.32 -5.30
C ASP A 81 -9.14 14.22 -6.37
N LEU A 82 -8.32 14.42 -7.40
CA LEU A 82 -8.07 13.39 -8.40
C LEU A 82 -7.45 12.12 -7.80
N ILE A 83 -6.62 12.28 -6.77
CA ILE A 83 -6.05 11.14 -6.04
C ILE A 83 -7.12 10.26 -5.39
N CYS A 84 -8.24 10.86 -4.92
CA CYS A 84 -9.37 10.08 -4.39
C CYS A 84 -10.06 9.27 -5.49
N ARG A 85 -10.14 9.82 -6.73
CA ARG A 85 -10.67 9.08 -7.89
C ARG A 85 -9.74 7.93 -8.29
N VAL A 86 -8.42 8.15 -8.27
CA VAL A 86 -7.42 7.10 -8.49
C VAL A 86 -7.55 6.02 -7.40
N GLY A 87 -7.63 6.41 -6.13
CA GLY A 87 -7.79 5.47 -5.01
C GLY A 87 -9.05 4.63 -5.12
N ALA A 88 -10.21 5.24 -5.41
CA ALA A 88 -11.47 4.52 -5.61
C ALA A 88 -11.37 3.52 -6.78
N TRP A 89 -10.72 3.92 -7.89
CA TRP A 89 -10.47 3.04 -9.03
C TRP A 89 -9.56 1.86 -8.65
N VAL A 90 -8.47 2.11 -7.90
CA VAL A 90 -7.55 1.06 -7.44
C VAL A 90 -8.27 0.06 -6.54
N ILE A 91 -9.06 0.53 -5.56
CA ILE A 91 -9.83 -0.32 -4.65
C ILE A 91 -10.79 -1.22 -5.43
N ASP A 92 -11.58 -0.65 -6.36
CA ASP A 92 -12.53 -1.40 -7.17
C ASP A 92 -11.83 -2.47 -8.04
N ARG A 93 -10.74 -2.10 -8.73
CA ARG A 93 -10.01 -3.02 -9.61
C ARG A 93 -9.28 -4.12 -8.83
N ALA A 94 -8.71 -3.81 -7.67
CA ALA A 94 -8.07 -4.78 -6.79
C ALA A 94 -9.09 -5.78 -6.21
N ALA A 95 -10.24 -5.30 -5.75
CA ALA A 95 -11.33 -6.12 -5.25
C ALA A 95 -11.87 -7.06 -6.34
N ARG A 96 -12.07 -6.56 -7.56
CA ARG A 96 -12.48 -7.37 -8.72
C ARG A 96 -11.46 -8.47 -9.01
N GLN A 97 -10.18 -8.13 -9.11
CA GLN A 97 -9.14 -9.12 -9.40
C GLN A 97 -9.06 -10.21 -8.31
N LEU A 98 -9.22 -9.80 -7.04
CA LEU A 98 -9.28 -10.74 -5.94
C LEU A 98 -10.48 -11.71 -6.06
N ALA A 99 -11.65 -11.21 -6.45
CA ALA A 99 -12.82 -12.04 -6.71
C ALA A 99 -12.58 -13.04 -7.85
N ASP A 100 -11.92 -12.59 -8.93
CA ASP A 100 -11.54 -13.46 -10.05
C ASP A 100 -10.60 -14.58 -9.56
N TRP A 101 -9.56 -14.26 -8.79
CA TRP A 101 -8.64 -15.25 -8.20
C TRP A 101 -9.33 -16.19 -7.21
N ASN A 102 -10.26 -15.70 -6.38
CA ASN A 102 -11.05 -16.54 -5.48
C ASN A 102 -11.89 -17.57 -6.24
N ASN A 103 -12.46 -17.18 -7.38
CA ASN A 103 -13.27 -18.06 -8.22
C ASN A 103 -12.41 -19.09 -8.95
N ASP A 104 -11.26 -18.69 -9.49
CA ASP A 104 -10.39 -19.55 -10.30
C ASP A 104 -9.65 -20.59 -9.44
N THR A 105 -9.21 -20.19 -8.26
CA THR A 105 -8.39 -21.05 -7.39
C THR A 105 -9.15 -21.69 -6.24
N GLY A 106 -10.32 -21.17 -5.87
CA GLY A 106 -11.03 -21.52 -4.64
C GLY A 106 -10.31 -21.05 -3.36
N ASN A 107 -9.23 -20.27 -3.49
CA ASN A 107 -8.42 -19.80 -2.38
C ASN A 107 -8.99 -18.48 -1.80
N ARG A 108 -9.91 -18.59 -0.85
CA ARG A 108 -10.48 -17.43 -0.14
C ARG A 108 -9.60 -16.92 1.01
N ARG A 109 -8.32 -17.27 1.04
CA ARG A 109 -7.35 -16.76 2.02
C ARG A 109 -6.36 -15.77 1.43
N LEU A 110 -6.37 -15.60 0.11
CA LEU A 110 -5.51 -14.64 -0.56
C LEU A 110 -5.92 -13.21 -0.15
N ILE A 111 -4.95 -12.38 0.11
CA ILE A 111 -5.12 -10.98 0.49
C ILE A 111 -4.61 -10.10 -0.66
N VAL A 112 -5.29 -8.98 -0.88
CA VAL A 112 -4.76 -7.91 -1.74
C VAL A 112 -4.63 -6.63 -0.92
N ALA A 113 -3.43 -6.06 -0.94
CA ALA A 113 -3.12 -4.78 -0.31
C ALA A 113 -3.16 -3.65 -1.36
N VAL A 114 -3.66 -2.49 -0.98
CA VAL A 114 -3.79 -1.30 -1.84
C VAL A 114 -3.34 -0.05 -1.11
N ASN A 115 -2.54 0.76 -1.78
CA ASN A 115 -2.08 2.05 -1.27
C ASN A 115 -3.19 3.10 -1.27
N ILE A 116 -3.39 3.79 -0.14
CA ILE A 116 -4.39 4.85 0.02
C ILE A 116 -3.71 6.16 0.42
N SER A 117 -4.00 7.22 -0.33
CA SER A 117 -3.47 8.54 0.00
C SER A 117 -4.11 9.14 1.26
N GLY A 118 -3.35 9.95 1.99
CA GLY A 118 -3.86 10.69 3.14
C GLY A 118 -5.03 11.61 2.79
N ARG A 119 -5.02 12.19 1.59
CA ARG A 119 -6.16 13.00 1.13
C ARG A 119 -7.45 12.17 1.03
N HIS A 120 -7.36 10.92 0.56
CA HIS A 120 -8.54 10.05 0.45
C HIS A 120 -9.05 9.64 1.84
N ILE A 121 -8.15 9.28 2.76
CA ILE A 121 -8.50 8.95 4.17
C ILE A 121 -9.18 10.13 4.86
N ASN A 122 -8.75 11.37 4.59
CA ASN A 122 -9.35 12.59 5.15
C ASN A 122 -10.71 12.97 4.53
N THR A 123 -11.28 12.12 3.67
CA THR A 123 -12.63 12.33 3.14
C THR A 123 -13.58 11.22 3.58
N PRO A 124 -14.85 11.52 3.93
CA PRO A 124 -15.83 10.49 4.31
C PRO A 124 -16.12 9.50 3.16
N ARG A 125 -15.75 9.87 1.96
CA ARG A 125 -15.94 9.07 0.75
C ARG A 125 -15.19 7.74 0.78
N ILE A 126 -14.03 7.67 1.47
CA ILE A 126 -13.20 6.45 1.50
C ILE A 126 -13.98 5.23 1.97
N ARG A 127 -14.82 5.40 3.00
CA ARG A 127 -15.66 4.33 3.54
C ARG A 127 -16.65 3.81 2.48
N ASP A 128 -17.28 4.73 1.75
CA ASP A 128 -18.29 4.37 0.74
C ASP A 128 -17.63 3.70 -0.47
N ASP A 129 -16.45 4.18 -0.90
CA ASP A 129 -15.69 3.58 -2.00
C ASP A 129 -15.25 2.13 -1.64
N VAL A 130 -14.79 1.89 -0.41
CA VAL A 130 -14.44 0.54 0.07
C VAL A 130 -15.67 -0.34 0.18
N ALA A 131 -16.75 0.13 0.83
CA ALA A 131 -17.98 -0.64 1.01
C ALA A 131 -18.61 -1.02 -0.34
N ALA A 132 -18.60 -0.10 -1.31
CA ALA A 132 -19.10 -0.36 -2.66
C ALA A 132 -18.29 -1.46 -3.38
N ALA A 133 -16.95 -1.43 -3.28
CA ALA A 133 -16.09 -2.44 -3.89
C ALA A 133 -16.28 -3.83 -3.26
N LEU A 134 -16.34 -3.91 -1.92
CA LEU A 134 -16.61 -5.16 -1.20
C LEU A 134 -17.94 -5.78 -1.64
N GLN A 135 -18.99 -4.96 -1.73
CA GLN A 135 -20.33 -5.41 -2.13
C GLN A 135 -20.39 -5.80 -3.61
N ALA A 136 -19.77 -5.00 -4.50
CA ALA A 136 -19.85 -5.22 -5.95
C ALA A 136 -19.18 -6.53 -6.37
N HIS A 137 -18.12 -6.94 -5.67
CA HIS A 137 -17.31 -8.09 -6.03
C HIS A 137 -17.46 -9.29 -5.09
N ASP A 138 -18.32 -9.21 -4.07
CA ASP A 138 -18.62 -10.29 -3.09
C ASP A 138 -17.35 -10.90 -2.48
N ILE A 139 -16.41 -10.05 -2.06
CA ILE A 139 -15.18 -10.47 -1.38
C ILE A 139 -15.32 -10.34 0.14
N ASP A 140 -14.61 -11.21 0.87
CA ASP A 140 -14.50 -11.09 2.33
C ASP A 140 -13.70 -9.82 2.65
N PRO A 141 -14.20 -8.91 3.50
CA PRO A 141 -13.48 -7.69 3.87
C PRO A 141 -12.05 -7.95 4.37
N GLY A 142 -11.82 -9.03 5.13
CA GLY A 142 -10.49 -9.41 5.61
C GLY A 142 -9.47 -9.78 4.53
N GLN A 143 -9.90 -9.90 3.28
CA GLN A 143 -9.02 -10.12 2.14
C GLN A 143 -8.50 -8.82 1.51
N LEU A 144 -8.99 -7.65 1.94
CA LEU A 144 -8.55 -6.33 1.47
C LEU A 144 -7.79 -5.62 2.59
N VAL A 145 -6.56 -5.22 2.33
CA VAL A 145 -5.72 -4.42 3.22
C VAL A 145 -5.52 -3.05 2.61
N LEU A 146 -5.72 -2.00 3.39
CA LEU A 146 -5.44 -0.61 2.99
C LEU A 146 -4.11 -0.18 3.59
N GLU A 147 -3.15 0.20 2.76
CA GLU A 147 -1.82 0.66 3.15
C GLU A 147 -1.77 2.19 3.18
N ILE A 148 -1.33 2.72 4.30
CA ILE A 148 -1.29 4.15 4.59
C ILE A 148 0.17 4.53 4.78
N THR A 149 0.68 5.50 4.02
CA THR A 149 2.07 5.93 4.16
C THR A 149 2.30 6.69 5.47
N GLU A 150 3.49 6.54 6.06
CA GLU A 150 3.91 7.20 7.31
C GLU A 150 3.77 8.74 7.26
N THR A 151 3.86 9.35 6.08
CA THR A 151 3.80 10.82 5.89
C THR A 151 2.39 11.41 5.98
N VAL A 152 1.37 10.57 6.09
CA VAL A 152 -0.03 11.02 6.17
C VAL A 152 -0.28 11.74 7.49
N HIS A 153 -0.73 13.00 7.40
CA HIS A 153 -1.23 13.71 8.57
C HIS A 153 -2.59 13.14 8.97
N ILE A 154 -2.63 12.43 10.09
CA ILE A 154 -3.85 11.82 10.65
C ILE A 154 -4.37 12.75 11.74
N ASP A 155 -5.44 13.47 11.44
CA ASP A 155 -6.21 14.27 12.38
C ASP A 155 -7.35 13.45 13.02
N GLU A 156 -8.20 14.10 13.85
CA GLU A 156 -9.33 13.42 14.50
C GLU A 156 -10.33 12.85 13.48
N HIS A 157 -10.54 13.52 12.35
CA HIS A 157 -11.49 13.05 11.32
C HIS A 157 -10.92 11.85 10.56
N ALA A 158 -9.64 11.86 10.23
CA ALA A 158 -8.98 10.70 9.63
C ALA A 158 -9.03 9.48 10.56
N MET A 159 -8.89 9.69 11.87
CA MET A 159 -9.01 8.62 12.87
C MET A 159 -10.40 8.00 12.88
N ASP A 160 -11.46 8.83 12.79
CA ASP A 160 -12.84 8.33 12.71
C ASP A 160 -13.04 7.49 11.43
N HIS A 161 -12.55 7.96 10.29
CA HIS A 161 -12.63 7.21 9.03
C HIS A 161 -11.85 5.88 9.09
N LEU A 162 -10.67 5.84 9.71
CA LEU A 162 -9.92 4.59 9.91
C LEU A 162 -10.68 3.60 10.79
N ASN A 163 -11.34 4.07 11.84
CA ASN A 163 -12.17 3.22 12.68
C ASN A 163 -13.42 2.71 11.92
N GLU A 164 -14.02 3.53 11.07
CA GLU A 164 -15.13 3.11 10.20
C GLU A 164 -14.70 2.05 9.19
N LEU A 165 -13.52 2.19 8.57
CA LEU A 165 -12.94 1.21 7.66
C LEU A 165 -12.68 -0.13 8.38
N ARG A 166 -12.09 -0.08 9.56
CA ARG A 166 -11.93 -1.27 10.40
C ARG A 166 -13.28 -1.91 10.75
N GLY A 167 -14.29 -1.09 10.98
CA GLY A 167 -15.68 -1.54 11.21
C GLY A 167 -16.29 -2.28 10.02
N LEU A 168 -15.81 -2.06 8.79
CA LEU A 168 -16.16 -2.86 7.61
C LEU A 168 -15.46 -4.23 7.60
N GLY A 169 -14.39 -4.41 8.38
CA GLY A 169 -13.62 -5.64 8.47
C GLY A 169 -12.39 -5.69 7.57
N VAL A 170 -12.03 -4.59 6.88
CA VAL A 170 -10.78 -4.53 6.09
C VAL A 170 -9.57 -4.38 7.00
N GLY A 171 -8.41 -4.89 6.56
CA GLY A 171 -7.14 -4.70 7.25
C GLY A 171 -6.56 -3.31 7.02
N LEU A 172 -5.82 -2.79 8.00
CA LEU A 172 -5.08 -1.53 7.91
C LEU A 172 -3.60 -1.76 8.17
N SER A 173 -2.75 -1.29 7.28
CA SER A 173 -1.29 -1.37 7.39
C SER A 173 -0.66 0.01 7.30
N LEU A 174 0.36 0.27 8.11
CA LEU A 174 1.18 1.47 7.99
C LEU A 174 2.41 1.14 7.16
N ASP A 175 2.61 1.89 6.09
CA ASP A 175 3.71 1.72 5.15
C ASP A 175 4.89 2.66 5.42
N ASP A 176 6.10 2.29 4.97
CA ASP A 176 7.35 3.06 5.08
C ASP A 176 7.79 3.37 6.53
N VAL A 177 7.46 2.52 7.50
CA VAL A 177 7.79 2.74 8.91
C VAL A 177 9.31 2.72 9.12
N GLY A 178 9.81 3.73 9.83
CA GLY A 178 11.24 3.87 10.15
C GLY A 178 11.98 4.90 9.30
N THR A 179 11.33 5.54 8.34
CA THR A 179 11.92 6.63 7.54
C THR A 179 11.94 7.98 8.26
N GLY A 180 11.36 8.08 9.45
CA GLY A 180 11.69 9.15 10.41
C GLY A 180 10.59 10.14 10.77
N HIS A 181 9.32 9.92 10.44
CA HIS A 181 8.25 10.89 10.71
C HIS A 181 7.28 10.49 11.82
N ASN A 182 7.00 9.21 12.04
CA ASN A 182 6.10 8.77 13.09
C ASN A 182 6.84 8.27 14.34
N THR A 183 6.37 8.71 15.49
CA THR A 183 6.82 8.18 16.77
C THR A 183 6.03 6.90 17.08
N ILE A 184 6.62 6.00 17.87
CA ILE A 184 5.95 4.79 18.41
C ILE A 184 4.59 5.14 19.04
N ASP A 185 4.50 6.31 19.69
CA ASP A 185 3.27 6.82 20.32
C ASP A 185 2.16 7.08 19.27
N GLN A 186 2.52 7.58 18.09
CA GLN A 186 1.55 7.78 17.00
C GLN A 186 1.07 6.44 16.43
N VAL A 187 1.99 5.53 16.15
CA VAL A 187 1.64 4.17 15.65
C VAL A 187 0.70 3.45 16.61
N SER A 188 0.95 3.56 17.93
CA SER A 188 0.14 2.88 18.97
C SER A 188 -1.30 3.37 19.06
N ARG A 189 -1.61 4.56 18.52
CA ARG A 189 -2.96 5.15 18.51
C ARG A 189 -3.76 4.79 17.28
N LEU A 190 -3.10 4.32 16.22
CA LEU A 190 -3.77 3.97 14.97
C LEU A 190 -4.39 2.58 15.07
N PRO A 191 -5.58 2.37 14.51
CA PRO A 191 -6.25 1.07 14.52
C PRO A 191 -5.66 0.11 13.47
N LEU A 192 -4.35 -0.15 13.54
CA LEU A 192 -3.60 -0.95 12.58
C LEU A 192 -3.65 -2.45 12.91
N ASP A 193 -3.43 -3.27 11.89
CA ASP A 193 -3.22 -4.71 11.97
C ASP A 193 -1.76 -5.08 11.68
N SER A 194 -1.06 -4.25 10.88
CA SER A 194 0.33 -4.49 10.49
C SER A 194 1.10 -3.21 10.22
N ILE A 195 2.43 -3.36 10.16
CA ILE A 195 3.33 -2.33 9.66
C ILE A 195 4.27 -2.93 8.60
N LYS A 196 4.73 -2.08 7.66
CA LYS A 196 5.74 -2.41 6.66
C LYS A 196 7.01 -1.63 6.96
N ILE A 197 8.15 -2.30 6.92
CA ILE A 197 9.46 -1.72 7.23
C ILE A 197 10.34 -1.78 6.00
N ASP A 198 10.75 -0.63 5.49
CA ASP A 198 11.67 -0.54 4.34
C ASP A 198 13.10 -0.90 4.72
N LEU A 199 13.64 -1.93 4.04
CA LEU A 199 15.01 -2.40 4.23
C LEU A 199 16.02 -1.77 3.27
N THR A 200 15.64 -0.77 2.49
CA THR A 200 16.53 -0.15 1.49
C THR A 200 17.86 0.29 2.10
N TYR A 201 17.83 0.85 3.30
CA TYR A 201 19.00 1.37 3.99
C TYR A 201 19.51 0.47 5.13
N ILE A 202 18.92 -0.72 5.28
CA ILE A 202 19.33 -1.66 6.32
C ILE A 202 20.38 -2.62 5.78
N ASP A 203 21.62 -2.44 6.23
CA ASP A 203 22.70 -3.40 6.01
C ASP A 203 22.71 -4.41 7.16
N PRO A 204 22.38 -5.70 6.90
CA PRO A 204 22.37 -6.76 7.91
C PRO A 204 23.71 -6.97 8.63
N THR A 205 24.82 -6.53 8.02
CA THR A 205 26.15 -6.63 8.61
C THR A 205 26.45 -5.53 9.63
N THR A 206 25.65 -4.46 9.67
CA THR A 206 25.80 -3.34 10.59
C THR A 206 25.08 -3.62 11.92
N PRO A 207 25.79 -3.87 13.04
CA PRO A 207 25.15 -4.26 14.30
C PRO A 207 24.14 -3.24 14.81
N ALA A 208 24.42 -1.94 14.69
CA ALA A 208 23.51 -0.88 15.14
C ALA A 208 22.19 -0.85 14.36
N LEU A 209 22.24 -1.03 13.03
CA LEU A 209 21.03 -1.09 12.19
C LEU A 209 20.19 -2.33 12.50
N ARG A 210 20.87 -3.47 12.72
CA ARG A 210 20.20 -4.71 13.14
C ARG A 210 19.50 -4.54 14.50
N GLU A 211 20.15 -3.90 15.46
CA GLU A 211 19.57 -3.63 16.79
C GLU A 211 18.36 -2.69 16.66
N THR A 212 18.45 -1.64 15.85
CA THR A 212 17.32 -0.73 15.57
C THR A 212 16.14 -1.48 14.97
N LEU A 213 16.38 -2.34 13.98
CA LEU A 213 15.33 -3.15 13.36
C LEU A 213 14.71 -4.11 14.39
N GLN A 214 15.51 -4.78 15.23
CA GLN A 214 15.00 -5.64 16.31
C GLN A 214 14.08 -4.86 17.25
N GLN A 215 14.49 -3.68 17.71
CA GLN A 215 13.68 -2.84 18.59
C GLN A 215 12.35 -2.44 17.95
N LEU A 216 12.36 -2.13 16.66
CA LEU A 216 11.15 -1.77 15.91
C LEU A 216 10.19 -2.96 15.80
N VAL A 217 10.71 -4.16 15.49
CA VAL A 217 9.93 -5.40 15.44
C VAL A 217 9.35 -5.73 16.83
N ASP A 218 10.17 -5.66 17.88
CA ASP A 218 9.72 -5.93 19.26
C ASP A 218 8.59 -4.99 19.69
N VAL A 219 8.70 -3.72 19.33
CA VAL A 219 7.65 -2.72 19.61
C VAL A 219 6.37 -3.06 18.84
N ALA A 220 6.46 -3.34 17.54
CA ALA A 220 5.31 -3.73 16.74
C ALA A 220 4.58 -4.94 17.33
N HIS A 221 5.32 -5.98 17.69
CA HIS A 221 4.78 -7.18 18.33
C HIS A 221 4.16 -6.89 19.71
N SER A 222 4.74 -5.97 20.48
CA SER A 222 4.17 -5.56 21.79
C SER A 222 2.82 -4.85 21.63
N LEU A 223 2.59 -4.22 20.47
CA LEU A 223 1.32 -3.59 20.10
C LEU A 223 0.34 -4.57 19.41
N GLY A 224 0.76 -5.82 19.21
CA GLY A 224 -0.04 -6.85 18.52
C GLY A 224 -0.09 -6.68 16.99
N LEU A 225 0.85 -5.93 16.42
CA LEU A 225 0.93 -5.68 14.98
C LEU A 225 1.80 -6.75 14.32
N ALA A 226 1.37 -7.25 13.15
CA ALA A 226 2.22 -8.03 12.28
C ALA A 226 3.23 -7.13 11.55
N VAL A 227 4.38 -7.71 11.18
CA VAL A 227 5.44 -6.96 10.48
C VAL A 227 5.69 -7.56 9.11
N CYS A 228 5.80 -6.70 8.10
CA CYS A 228 6.27 -7.04 6.77
C CYS A 228 7.58 -6.30 6.47
N GLY A 229 8.63 -7.03 6.09
CA GLY A 229 9.86 -6.42 5.60
C GLY A 229 9.77 -6.16 4.11
N GLU A 230 10.05 -4.94 3.68
CA GLU A 230 10.00 -4.52 2.29
C GLU A 230 11.40 -4.34 1.67
N CYS A 231 11.43 -4.16 0.35
CA CYS A 231 12.67 -3.93 -0.39
C CYS A 231 13.73 -5.03 -0.18
N VAL A 232 13.27 -6.27 0.02
CA VAL A 232 14.15 -7.44 0.14
C VAL A 232 14.73 -7.78 -1.21
N GLU A 233 16.03 -7.53 -1.39
CA GLU A 233 16.76 -7.78 -2.62
C GLU A 233 17.84 -8.85 -2.47
N ARG A 234 18.19 -9.24 -1.23
CA ARG A 234 19.29 -10.16 -0.91
C ARG A 234 18.86 -11.21 0.10
N ASP A 235 19.47 -12.40 -0.01
CA ASP A 235 19.23 -13.52 0.91
C ASP A 235 19.60 -13.21 2.36
N ASP A 236 20.61 -12.36 2.62
CA ASP A 236 21.00 -11.97 3.96
C ASP A 236 19.97 -11.08 4.66
N GLN A 237 19.26 -10.21 3.88
CA GLN A 237 18.11 -9.44 4.40
C GLN A 237 16.96 -10.39 4.77
N LEU A 238 16.63 -11.34 3.90
CA LEU A 238 15.58 -12.33 4.18
C LEU A 238 15.91 -13.18 5.41
N ALA A 239 17.16 -13.63 5.54
CA ALA A 239 17.63 -14.37 6.69
C ALA A 239 17.55 -13.54 8.00
N LEU A 240 17.86 -12.24 7.92
CA LEU A 240 17.70 -11.32 9.04
C LEU A 240 16.24 -11.23 9.46
N LEU A 241 15.30 -10.94 8.56
CA LEU A 241 13.87 -10.87 8.88
C LEU A 241 13.36 -12.13 9.59
N ARG A 242 13.72 -13.32 9.07
CA ARG A 242 13.38 -14.59 9.70
C ARG A 242 13.96 -14.72 11.13
N SER A 243 15.21 -14.27 11.32
CA SER A 243 15.86 -14.32 12.64
C SER A 243 15.22 -13.40 13.68
N LEU A 244 14.54 -12.36 13.22
CA LEU A 244 13.82 -11.38 14.04
C LEU A 244 12.34 -11.74 14.28
N GLY A 245 11.87 -12.85 13.70
CA GLY A 245 10.49 -13.30 13.84
C GLY A 245 9.46 -12.50 13.04
N VAL A 246 9.90 -11.80 11.99
CA VAL A 246 9.03 -11.06 11.07
C VAL A 246 8.14 -12.04 10.30
N GLU A 247 6.85 -11.71 10.16
CA GLU A 247 5.83 -12.61 9.61
C GLU A 247 5.84 -12.65 8.09
N ALA A 248 6.10 -11.51 7.44
CA ALA A 248 5.99 -11.39 5.99
C ALA A 248 7.17 -10.64 5.37
N ALA A 249 7.40 -10.87 4.09
CA ALA A 249 8.41 -10.15 3.33
C ALA A 249 7.98 -9.90 1.89
N GLN A 250 8.44 -8.77 1.35
CA GLN A 250 8.23 -8.34 -0.03
C GLN A 250 9.53 -7.75 -0.59
N GLY A 251 9.78 -7.97 -1.87
CA GLY A 251 10.96 -7.41 -2.53
C GLY A 251 11.32 -8.13 -3.82
N TYR A 252 12.30 -7.59 -4.54
CA TYR A 252 12.67 -8.14 -5.85
C TYR A 252 13.31 -9.51 -5.80
N LEU A 253 13.87 -9.89 -4.66
CA LEU A 253 14.32 -11.26 -4.42
C LEU A 253 13.16 -12.26 -4.49
N LEU A 254 11.99 -11.89 -3.97
CA LEU A 254 10.81 -12.74 -3.84
C LEU A 254 9.90 -12.67 -5.07
N GLY A 255 9.90 -11.53 -5.75
CA GLY A 255 9.15 -11.31 -6.98
C GLY A 255 9.03 -9.83 -7.34
N ARG A 256 9.06 -9.55 -8.64
CA ARG A 256 8.80 -8.20 -9.15
C ARG A 256 7.30 -8.01 -9.37
N PRO A 257 6.82 -6.74 -9.32
CA PRO A 257 5.45 -6.44 -9.73
C PRO A 257 5.20 -6.90 -11.17
N THR A 258 4.13 -7.66 -11.37
CA THR A 258 3.75 -8.19 -12.68
C THR A 258 2.25 -8.12 -12.90
N THR A 259 1.75 -8.41 -14.10
CA THR A 259 0.33 -8.39 -14.40
C THR A 259 -0.39 -9.58 -13.75
N ALA A 260 -1.70 -9.45 -13.48
CA ALA A 260 -2.51 -10.55 -12.98
C ALA A 260 -2.42 -11.78 -13.91
N GLN A 261 -2.47 -11.56 -15.22
CA GLN A 261 -2.40 -12.61 -16.23
C GLN A 261 -1.10 -13.44 -16.16
N GLU A 262 0.03 -12.82 -15.82
CA GLU A 262 1.30 -13.53 -15.63
C GLU A 262 1.32 -14.30 -14.29
N LEU A 263 0.50 -13.90 -13.32
CA LEU A 263 0.36 -14.59 -12.04
C LEU A 263 -0.62 -15.76 -12.11
N ASP A 264 -1.66 -15.70 -12.94
CA ASP A 264 -2.71 -16.74 -13.04
C ASP A 264 -2.12 -18.14 -13.28
N GLY A 265 -1.03 -18.22 -14.05
CA GLY A 265 -0.29 -19.47 -14.26
C GLY A 265 0.52 -19.97 -13.04
N ARG A 266 0.65 -19.17 -11.98
CA ARG A 266 1.42 -19.49 -10.76
C ARG A 266 0.54 -19.70 -9.54
N LEU A 267 -0.73 -19.28 -9.60
CA LEU A 267 -1.72 -19.49 -8.55
C LEU A 267 -2.22 -20.94 -8.64
N SER A 268 -1.46 -21.88 -8.07
CA SER A 268 -1.93 -23.25 -7.96
C SER A 268 -3.04 -23.35 -6.90
N PRO A 269 -4.08 -24.20 -7.10
CA PRO A 269 -5.04 -24.49 -6.05
C PRO A 269 -4.27 -25.03 -4.82
N GLN A 270 -4.39 -24.38 -3.67
CA GLN A 270 -3.81 -24.91 -2.44
C GLN A 270 -4.58 -26.17 -2.06
N GLU A 271 -3.90 -27.30 -1.96
CA GLU A 271 -4.49 -28.49 -1.34
C GLU A 271 -4.97 -28.15 0.08
N PRO A 272 -6.21 -28.52 0.45
CA PRO A 272 -6.67 -28.32 1.81
C PRO A 272 -5.71 -29.04 2.77
N PRO A 273 -5.39 -28.46 3.96
CA PRO A 273 -4.55 -29.13 4.92
C PRO A 273 -5.14 -30.48 5.28
N PRO A 274 -4.32 -31.51 5.45
CA PRO A 274 -4.81 -32.84 5.82
C PRO A 274 -5.62 -32.73 7.11
N HIS A 275 -6.86 -33.22 7.08
CA HIS A 275 -7.72 -33.28 8.26
C HIS A 275 -6.97 -34.05 9.35
N VAL A 276 -6.52 -33.36 10.38
CA VAL A 276 -6.07 -34.00 11.62
C VAL A 276 -7.32 -34.63 12.24
N ARG A 277 -7.37 -35.95 12.26
CA ARG A 277 -8.39 -36.74 12.94
C ARG A 277 -8.12 -36.76 14.44
#